data_13d12513cf8daabb160427e91f306f09
#
_entry.id   13d12513cf8daabb160427e91f306f09
#
_cell.length_a   1.000
_cell.length_b   1.000
_cell.length_c   1.000
_cell.angle_alpha   90.00
_cell.angle_beta   90.00
_cell.angle_gamma   90.00
#
_symmetry.space_group_name_H-M   'P 1'
#
loop_
_entity.id
_entity.type
_entity.pdbx_description
1 polymer ?
#
loop_
_entity_poly.entity_id
_entity_poly.type
_entity_poly.pdbx_seq_one_letter_code
_entity_poly.pdbx_strand_id
1 'polypeptide(L)' 'MITKIEAVRSLFGQDSYDVCRADGYVKWKDGHTTTAEETAQIDAEVIRLQTEFDSNQYQRDRATEY' A
#
# COMPACT_ATOMS: atom_id res chain seq x y z
N MET A 1 4.11 1.29 -10.00
CA MET A 1 4.87 1.06 -8.77
C MET A 1 3.97 1.26 -7.55
N ILE A 2 4.01 0.35 -6.61
CA ILE A 2 3.17 0.42 -5.42
C ILE A 2 3.82 1.36 -4.39
N THR A 3 3.01 2.26 -3.84
CA THR A 3 3.48 3.22 -2.83
C THR A 3 2.87 2.89 -1.47
N LYS A 4 3.40 3.53 -0.41
CA LYS A 4 2.84 3.37 0.93
C LYS A 4 1.41 3.87 1.04
N ILE A 5 1.02 4.82 0.18
CA ILE A 5 -0.36 5.31 0.12
C ILE A 5 -1.31 4.15 -0.19
N GLU A 6 -0.98 3.34 -1.17
CA GLU A 6 -1.80 2.21 -1.57
C GLU A 6 -1.86 1.16 -0.46
N ALA A 7 -0.73 0.92 0.22
CA ALA A 7 -0.70 -0.02 1.34
C ALA A 7 -1.60 0.44 2.48
N VAL A 8 -1.56 1.70 2.86
CA VAL A 8 -2.41 2.24 3.92
C VAL A 8 -3.88 2.13 3.52
N ARG A 9 -4.20 2.47 2.28
CA ARG A 9 -5.57 2.36 1.79
C ARG A 9 -6.08 0.91 1.84
N SER A 10 -5.22 -0.03 1.49
CA SER A 10 -5.59 -1.45 1.47
C SER A 10 -5.80 -2.00 2.88
N LEU A 11 -4.94 -1.63 3.83
CA LEU A 11 -4.99 -2.15 5.20
C LEU A 11 -6.05 -1.47 6.05
N PHE A 12 -6.16 -0.16 5.96
CA PHE A 12 -6.97 0.64 6.90
C PHE A 12 -8.17 1.31 6.24
N GLY A 13 -8.13 1.44 4.93
CA GLY A 13 -9.20 2.11 4.20
C GLY A 13 -9.00 3.60 4.07
N GLN A 14 -9.64 4.16 3.05
CA GLN A 14 -9.49 5.56 2.71
C GLN A 14 -10.08 6.49 3.77
N ASP A 15 -11.05 6.00 4.54
CA ASP A 15 -11.74 6.80 5.55
C ASP A 15 -11.01 6.87 6.87
N SER A 16 -9.90 6.13 7.03
CA SER A 16 -9.18 6.08 8.31
C SER A 16 -8.16 7.19 8.48
N TYR A 17 -7.85 7.94 7.43
CA TYR A 17 -6.84 8.99 7.48
C TYR A 17 -7.27 10.20 6.67
N ASP A 18 -6.75 11.39 7.05
CA ASP A 18 -6.97 12.64 6.30
C ASP A 18 -5.90 12.86 5.24
N VAL A 19 -4.64 12.56 5.57
CA VAL A 19 -3.51 12.76 4.67
C VAL A 19 -2.63 11.52 4.73
N CYS A 20 -2.16 11.08 3.56
CA CYS A 20 -1.19 10.00 3.46
C CYS A 20 -0.19 10.36 2.37
N ARG A 21 1.10 10.31 2.70
CA ARG A 21 2.18 10.64 1.77
C ARG A 21 2.96 9.39 1.39
N ALA A 22 3.56 9.44 0.22
CA ALA A 22 4.35 8.33 -0.30
C ALA A 22 5.59 8.04 0.54
N ASP A 23 6.06 9.01 1.33
CA ASP A 23 7.21 8.84 2.22
C ASP A 23 6.87 8.07 3.49
N GLY A 24 5.60 7.78 3.72
CA GLY A 24 5.15 7.03 4.88
C GLY A 24 4.43 7.86 5.94
N TYR A 25 4.32 9.16 5.74
CA TYR A 25 3.61 10.02 6.68
C TYR A 25 2.11 9.80 6.52
N VAL A 26 1.43 9.59 7.66
CA VAL A 26 -0.03 9.43 7.69
C VAL A 26 -0.58 10.33 8.80
N LYS A 27 -1.58 11.11 8.45
CA LYS A 27 -2.35 11.89 9.43
C LYS A 27 -3.68 11.18 9.63
N TRP A 28 -3.82 10.48 10.73
CA TRP A 28 -5.02 9.71 11.04
C TRP A 28 -6.16 10.62 11.49
N LYS A 29 -7.38 10.23 11.17
CA LYS A 29 -8.55 11.04 11.53
C LYS A 29 -8.76 11.13 13.04
N ASP A 30 -8.36 10.09 13.77
CA ASP A 30 -8.46 10.10 15.22
C ASP A 30 -7.32 10.87 15.91
N GLY A 31 -6.34 11.32 15.13
CA GLY A 31 -5.24 12.14 15.65
C GLY A 31 -4.09 11.36 16.23
N HIS A 32 -4.09 10.04 16.14
CA HIS A 32 -2.98 9.25 16.68
C HIS A 32 -1.77 9.29 15.75
N THR A 33 -0.60 8.96 16.27
CA THR A 33 0.64 8.83 15.50
C THR A 33 0.78 7.39 15.04
N THR A 34 1.27 7.20 13.80
CA THR A 34 1.51 5.85 13.28
C THR A 34 2.48 5.11 14.21
N THR A 35 2.06 3.93 14.68
CA THR A 35 2.88 3.12 15.58
C THR A 35 3.89 2.29 14.79
N ALA A 36 4.88 1.73 15.49
CA ALA A 36 5.87 0.86 14.87
C ALA A 36 5.20 -0.38 14.27
N GLU A 37 4.16 -0.89 14.92
CA GLU A 37 3.40 -2.04 14.44
C GLU A 37 2.67 -1.70 13.15
N GLU A 38 2.03 -0.54 13.09
CA GLU A 38 1.36 -0.08 11.89
C GLU A 38 2.35 0.13 10.75
N THR A 39 3.52 0.70 11.05
CA THR A 39 4.58 0.89 10.07
C THR A 39 5.04 -0.45 9.48
N ALA A 40 5.21 -1.44 10.34
CA ALA A 40 5.60 -2.79 9.88
C ALA A 40 4.54 -3.41 8.98
N GLN A 41 3.26 -3.23 9.31
CA GLN A 41 2.16 -3.72 8.50
C GLN A 41 2.12 -3.03 7.14
N ILE A 42 2.34 -1.72 7.11
CA ILE A 42 2.37 -0.95 5.87
C ILE A 42 3.51 -1.44 4.98
N ASP A 43 4.69 -1.62 5.54
CA ASP A 43 5.85 -2.08 4.77
C ASP A 43 5.62 -3.48 4.20
N ALA A 44 5.05 -4.39 5.00
CA ALA A 44 4.72 -5.73 4.54
C ALA A 44 3.68 -5.70 3.43
N GLU A 45 2.69 -4.82 3.55
CA GLU A 45 1.64 -4.69 2.54
C GLU A 45 2.19 -4.12 1.22
N VAL A 46 3.12 -3.18 1.30
CA VAL A 46 3.78 -2.66 0.09
C VAL A 46 4.45 -3.78 -0.68
N ILE A 47 5.17 -4.64 0.02
CA ILE A 47 5.86 -5.79 -0.59
C ILE A 47 4.84 -6.75 -1.21
N ARG A 48 3.77 -7.06 -0.49
CA ARG A 48 2.73 -7.96 -0.97
C ARG A 48 2.04 -7.42 -2.22
N LEU A 49 1.66 -6.15 -2.20
CA LEU A 49 0.99 -5.52 -3.33
C LEU A 49 1.92 -5.43 -4.54
N GLN A 50 3.20 -5.13 -4.31
CA GLN A 50 4.17 -5.06 -5.40
C GLN A 50 4.35 -6.43 -6.05
N THR A 51 4.37 -7.50 -5.25
CA THR A 51 4.48 -8.86 -5.75
C THR A 51 3.26 -9.23 -6.59
N GLU A 52 2.06 -8.89 -6.13
CA GLU A 52 0.84 -9.13 -6.89
C GLU A 52 0.83 -8.37 -8.20
N PHE A 53 1.24 -7.11 -8.16
CA PHE A 53 1.29 -6.27 -9.35
C PHE A 53 2.23 -6.85 -10.40
N ASP A 54 3.42 -7.26 -9.97
CA ASP A 54 4.40 -7.85 -10.87
C ASP A 54 3.90 -9.16 -11.48
N SER A 55 3.25 -10.00 -10.68
CA SER A 55 2.68 -11.26 -11.15
C SER A 55 1.57 -11.03 -12.19
N ASN A 56 0.69 -10.09 -11.92
CA ASN A 56 -0.40 -9.77 -12.83
C ASN A 56 0.13 -9.19 -14.15
N GLN A 57 1.13 -8.35 -14.08
CA GLN A 57 1.75 -7.78 -15.28
C GLN A 57 2.42 -8.84 -16.11
N TYR A 58 3.10 -9.80 -15.47
CA TYR A 58 3.73 -10.91 -16.16
C TYR A 58 2.70 -11.78 -16.89
N GLN A 59 1.59 -12.07 -16.25
CA GLN A 59 0.52 -12.86 -16.87
C GLN A 59 -0.11 -12.11 -18.03
N ARG A 60 -0.26 -10.81 -17.92
CA ARG A 60 -0.81 -9.99 -18.98
C ARG A 60 0.09 -9.98 -20.21
N ASP A 61 1.40 -9.89 -20.02
CA ASP A 61 2.36 -9.93 -21.11
C ASP A 61 2.32 -11.27 -21.84
N ARG A 62 2.19 -12.37 -21.09
CA ARG A 62 2.07 -13.70 -21.70
C ARG A 62 0.81 -13.84 -22.54
N ALA A 63 -0.30 -13.32 -22.03
CA ALA A 63 -1.56 -13.36 -22.76
C ALA A 63 -1.47 -12.59 -24.08
N THR A 64 -0.69 -11.52 -24.11
CA THR A 64 -0.50 -10.71 -25.30
C THR A 64 0.32 -11.43 -26.37
N GLU A 65 1.22 -12.33 -25.98
CA GLU A 65 2.05 -13.08 -26.93
C GLU A 65 1.27 -14.15 -27.68
N TYR A 66 0.14 -14.58 -27.19
CA TYR A 66 -0.73 -15.56 -27.82
C TYR A 66 -1.95 -14.93 -28.45
#